data_6598ceed9b2c7ece277ce01ac51cb3b7
#
_entry.id   6598ceed9b2c7ece277ce01ac51cb3b7
#
_cell.length_a   1.000
_cell.length_b   1.000
_cell.length_c   1.000
_cell.angle_alpha   90.00
_cell.angle_beta   90.00
_cell.angle_gamma   90.00
#
_symmetry.space_group_name_H-M   'P 1'
#
loop_
_entity.id
_entity.type
_entity.pdbx_description
1 polymer ?
#
loop_
_entity_poly.entity_id
_entity_poly.type
_entity_poly.pdbx_seq_one_letter_code
_entity_poly.pdbx_strand_id
1 'polypeptide(L)'
;MGYASYELNYNGLAKTKIHKIYLLPTSQGKGVGAALINSIGEIAIENKNESLLLNVNRYNKAVGFYEKVGFKVVGNEDIDIGDGFLMEDFIMEKVL
;
A
#
# COMPACT_ATOMS: atom_id res chain seq x y z
N MET A 1 -7.67 14.69 -7.32
CA MET A 1 -6.25 14.54 -7.08
C MET A 1 -5.99 13.83 -5.77
N GLY A 2 -4.82 13.25 -5.62
CA GLY A 2 -4.47 12.53 -4.40
C GLY A 2 -2.98 12.65 -4.10
N TYR A 3 -2.56 12.07 -2.98
CA TYR A 3 -1.15 11.99 -2.65
C TYR A 3 -0.86 10.66 -1.98
N ALA A 4 0.43 10.29 -1.97
CA ALA A 4 0.88 9.10 -1.27
C ALA A 4 2.19 9.42 -0.55
N SER A 5 2.41 8.76 0.59
CA SER A 5 3.69 8.80 1.27
C SER A 5 4.28 7.40 1.28
N TYR A 6 5.58 7.31 1.06
CA TYR A 6 6.26 6.02 0.93
C TYR A 6 7.68 6.14 1.45
N GLU A 7 8.28 4.99 1.71
CA GLU A 7 9.66 4.88 2.20
C GLU A 7 10.41 3.85 1.35
N LEU A 8 11.50 4.29 0.72
CA LEU A 8 12.36 3.42 -0.07
C LEU A 8 13.25 2.58 0.86
N ASN A 9 13.61 1.39 0.40
CA ASN A 9 14.49 0.46 1.13
C ASN A 9 13.99 0.20 2.56
N TYR A 10 12.71 -0.05 2.68
CA TYR A 10 12.03 -0.25 3.95
C TYR A 10 12.72 -1.38 4.76
N ASN A 11 13.11 -1.07 6.00
CA ASN A 11 13.84 -1.98 6.89
C ASN A 11 15.11 -2.57 6.27
N GLY A 12 15.77 -1.82 5.38
CA GLY A 12 16.98 -2.28 4.71
C GLY A 12 16.73 -3.32 3.63
N LEU A 13 15.47 -3.53 3.24
CA LEU A 13 15.09 -4.46 2.19
C LEU A 13 14.98 -3.73 0.84
N ALA A 14 15.03 -4.49 -0.26
CA ALA A 14 14.82 -3.95 -1.60
C ALA A 14 13.30 -3.80 -1.86
N LYS A 15 12.60 -3.16 -0.94
CA LYS A 15 11.14 -3.01 -0.96
C LYS A 15 10.77 -1.58 -0.56
N THR A 16 9.76 -1.05 -1.22
CA THR A 16 9.23 0.29 -0.91
C THR A 16 7.94 0.14 -0.12
N LYS A 17 7.90 0.70 1.08
CA LYS A 17 6.69 0.70 1.92
C LYS A 17 5.85 1.91 1.61
N ILE A 18 4.60 1.69 1.24
CA ILE A 18 3.62 2.75 1.07
C ILE A 18 2.93 2.95 2.42
N HIS A 19 3.12 4.12 3.03
CA HIS A 19 2.54 4.42 4.34
C HIS A 19 1.13 4.97 4.24
N LYS A 20 0.86 5.82 3.25
CA LYS A 20 -0.45 6.43 3.05
C LYS A 20 -0.73 6.62 1.57
N ILE A 21 -1.97 6.34 1.19
CA ILE A 21 -2.52 6.74 -0.10
C ILE A 21 -3.81 7.50 0.22
N TYR A 22 -3.88 8.75 -0.24
CA TYR A 22 -5.05 9.58 -0.05
C TYR A 22 -5.58 10.07 -1.39
N LEU A 23 -6.85 9.85 -1.63
CA LEU A 23 -7.53 10.29 -2.84
C LEU A 23 -8.70 11.19 -2.46
N LEU A 24 -8.84 12.33 -3.15
CA LEU A 24 -10.03 13.15 -2.98
C LEU A 24 -11.24 12.36 -3.48
N PRO A 25 -12.42 12.52 -2.84
CA PRO A 25 -13.62 11.82 -3.29
C PRO A 25 -13.94 12.03 -4.77
N THR A 26 -13.68 13.22 -5.29
CA THR A 26 -13.90 13.55 -6.70
C THR A 26 -12.95 12.85 -7.66
N SER A 27 -11.84 12.30 -7.14
CA SER A 27 -10.83 11.60 -7.95
C SER A 27 -11.03 10.09 -7.95
N GLN A 28 -11.86 9.56 -7.07
CA GLN A 28 -12.08 8.13 -6.97
C GLN A 28 -12.81 7.62 -8.21
N GLY A 29 -12.44 6.43 -8.67
CA GLY A 29 -13.02 5.82 -9.85
C GLY A 29 -12.47 6.32 -11.18
N LYS A 30 -11.49 7.24 -11.17
CA LYS A 30 -10.90 7.81 -12.39
C LYS A 30 -9.48 7.30 -12.66
N GLY A 31 -9.09 6.19 -12.04
CA GLY A 31 -7.76 5.63 -12.23
C GLY A 31 -6.62 6.37 -11.53
N VAL A 32 -6.94 7.36 -10.69
CA VAL A 32 -5.91 8.16 -10.00
C VAL A 32 -5.11 7.30 -9.02
N GLY A 33 -5.79 6.40 -8.29
CA GLY A 33 -5.12 5.49 -7.36
C GLY A 33 -4.14 4.57 -8.06
N ALA A 34 -4.55 4.00 -9.19
CA ALA A 34 -3.66 3.14 -9.99
C ALA A 34 -2.48 3.92 -10.54
N ALA A 35 -2.71 5.17 -11.00
CA ALA A 35 -1.65 6.03 -11.49
C ALA A 35 -0.63 6.36 -10.40
N LEU A 36 -1.09 6.64 -9.17
CA LEU A 36 -0.20 6.88 -8.02
C LEU A 36 0.67 5.66 -7.73
N ILE A 37 0.05 4.48 -7.70
CA ILE A 37 0.77 3.22 -7.44
C ILE A 37 1.82 2.98 -8.54
N ASN A 38 1.46 3.20 -9.81
CA ASN A 38 2.39 3.04 -10.91
C ASN A 38 3.56 4.03 -10.81
N SER A 39 3.30 5.28 -10.43
CA SER A 39 4.35 6.28 -10.24
C SER A 39 5.31 5.87 -9.12
N ILE A 40 4.78 5.40 -8.00
CA ILE A 40 5.60 4.91 -6.88
C ILE A 40 6.41 3.69 -7.33
N GLY A 41 5.81 2.80 -8.11
CA GLY A 41 6.48 1.63 -8.67
C GLY A 41 7.67 2.01 -9.54
N GLU A 42 7.53 3.02 -10.39
CA GLU A 42 8.63 3.51 -11.22
C GLU A 42 9.77 4.05 -10.37
N ILE A 43 9.46 4.84 -9.35
CA ILE A 43 10.46 5.37 -8.42
C ILE A 43 11.15 4.23 -7.68
N ALA A 44 10.40 3.22 -7.25
CA ALA A 44 10.95 2.06 -6.56
C ALA A 44 11.94 1.31 -7.46
N ILE A 45 11.58 1.08 -8.70
CA ILE A 45 12.45 0.41 -9.67
C ILE A 45 13.73 1.21 -9.89
N GLU A 46 13.62 2.53 -10.04
CA GLU A 46 14.78 3.40 -10.21
C GLU A 46 15.74 3.33 -9.02
N ASN A 47 15.21 3.02 -7.83
CA ASN A 47 15.99 2.87 -6.61
C ASN A 47 16.31 1.42 -6.29
N LYS A 48 16.19 0.53 -7.27
CA LYS A 48 16.51 -0.90 -7.17
C LYS A 48 15.66 -1.64 -6.14
N ASN A 49 14.44 -1.16 -5.90
CA ASN A 49 13.47 -1.88 -5.08
C ASN A 49 12.68 -2.82 -5.98
N GLU A 50 12.38 -4.01 -5.47
CA GLU A 50 11.77 -5.10 -6.24
C GLU A 50 10.27 -5.20 -6.05
N SER A 51 9.73 -4.59 -4.99
CA SER A 51 8.32 -4.68 -4.69
C SER A 51 7.82 -3.50 -3.88
N LEU A 52 6.50 -3.35 -3.86
CA LEU A 52 5.80 -2.38 -3.02
C LEU A 52 5.10 -3.14 -1.88
N LEU A 53 5.16 -2.59 -0.69
CA LEU A 53 4.47 -3.12 0.49
C LEU A 53 3.47 -2.09 1.00
N LEU A 54 2.38 -2.56 1.56
CA LEU A 54 1.45 -1.70 2.30
C LEU A 54 0.70 -2.51 3.35
N ASN A 55 0.21 -1.81 4.36
CA ASN A 55 -0.72 -2.37 5.32
C ASN A 55 -2.10 -1.79 5.04
N VAL A 56 -3.12 -2.61 5.12
CA VAL A 56 -4.51 -2.18 4.96
C VAL A 56 -5.38 -2.97 5.92
N ASN A 57 -6.31 -2.28 6.61
CA ASN A 57 -7.24 -2.98 7.49
C ASN A 57 -8.03 -4.02 6.70
N ARG A 58 -8.16 -5.25 7.24
CA ARG A 58 -8.79 -6.36 6.51
C ARG A 58 -10.24 -6.09 6.13
N TYR A 59 -10.91 -5.20 6.85
CA TYR A 59 -12.30 -4.84 6.58
C TYR A 59 -12.44 -3.64 5.66
N ASN A 60 -11.32 -3.06 5.22
CA ASN A 60 -11.33 -1.91 4.32
C ASN A 60 -11.69 -2.36 2.92
N LYS A 61 -12.62 -1.64 2.30
CA LYS A 61 -13.05 -1.92 0.91
C LYS A 61 -11.91 -1.78 -0.10
N ALA A 62 -10.86 -1.02 0.25
CA ALA A 62 -9.72 -0.83 -0.62
C ALA A 62 -8.90 -2.11 -0.86
N VAL A 63 -9.09 -3.16 -0.05
CA VAL A 63 -8.41 -4.45 -0.28
C VAL A 63 -8.66 -4.94 -1.71
N GLY A 64 -9.91 -4.91 -2.16
CA GLY A 64 -10.26 -5.32 -3.52
C GLY A 64 -9.59 -4.46 -4.59
N PHE A 65 -9.48 -3.16 -4.35
CA PHE A 65 -8.78 -2.25 -5.24
C PHE A 65 -7.28 -2.61 -5.35
N TYR A 66 -6.63 -2.85 -4.22
CA TYR A 66 -5.21 -3.23 -4.24
C TYR A 66 -4.98 -4.55 -4.94
N GLU A 67 -5.87 -5.51 -4.75
CA GLU A 67 -5.79 -6.78 -5.48
C GLU A 67 -5.90 -6.58 -6.99
N LYS A 68 -6.78 -5.70 -7.42
CA LYS A 68 -6.95 -5.38 -8.85
C LYS A 68 -5.70 -4.78 -9.48
N VAL A 69 -4.96 -3.97 -8.74
CA VAL A 69 -3.73 -3.35 -9.26
C VAL A 69 -2.49 -4.20 -9.05
N GLY A 70 -2.65 -5.44 -8.58
CA GLY A 70 -1.57 -6.42 -8.56
C GLY A 70 -0.97 -6.74 -7.19
N PHE A 71 -1.54 -6.21 -6.11
CA PHE A 71 -1.11 -6.58 -4.76
C PHE A 71 -1.70 -7.93 -4.34
N LYS A 72 -0.96 -8.64 -3.50
CA LYS A 72 -1.42 -9.90 -2.90
C LYS A 72 -1.21 -9.83 -1.39
N VAL A 73 -2.12 -10.46 -0.65
CA VAL A 73 -1.95 -10.59 0.80
C VAL A 73 -0.81 -11.58 1.06
N VAL A 74 0.23 -11.11 1.73
CA VAL A 74 1.39 -11.94 2.06
C VAL A 74 1.52 -12.19 3.55
N GLY A 75 0.72 -11.52 4.37
CA GLY A 75 0.74 -11.72 5.81
C GLY A 75 -0.35 -10.93 6.50
N ASN A 76 -0.39 -11.06 7.81
CA ASN A 76 -1.31 -10.33 8.68
C ASN A 76 -0.51 -9.68 9.80
N GLU A 77 -1.00 -8.55 10.27
CA GLU A 77 -0.42 -7.87 11.42
C GLU A 77 -1.56 -7.41 12.32
N ASP A 78 -1.57 -7.88 13.57
CA ASP A 78 -2.53 -7.45 14.56
C ASP A 78 -1.84 -6.43 15.47
N ILE A 79 -2.35 -5.20 15.45
CA ILE A 79 -1.75 -4.11 16.20
C ILE A 79 -2.66 -3.82 17.41
N ASP A 80 -2.12 -3.96 18.61
CA ASP A 80 -2.84 -3.62 19.84
C ASP A 80 -2.92 -2.10 19.95
N ILE A 81 -4.12 -1.57 19.90
CA ILE A 81 -4.38 -0.13 20.02
C ILE A 81 -4.92 0.28 21.39
N GLY A 82 -4.90 -0.64 22.38
CA GLY A 82 -5.31 -0.38 23.74
C GLY A 82 -6.72 -0.86 24.06
N ASP A 83 -7.02 -0.98 25.35
CA ASP A 83 -8.33 -1.36 25.87
C ASP A 83 -8.89 -2.67 25.30
N GLY A 84 -8.01 -3.60 24.93
CA GLY A 84 -8.40 -4.89 24.36
C GLY A 84 -8.81 -4.85 22.91
N PHE A 85 -8.63 -3.73 22.23
CA PHE A 85 -8.92 -3.61 20.80
C PHE A 85 -7.68 -3.90 19.96
N LEU A 86 -7.90 -4.56 18.83
CA LEU A 86 -6.84 -4.87 17.85
C LEU A 86 -7.15 -4.21 16.53
N MET A 87 -6.11 -3.65 15.90
CA MET A 87 -6.18 -3.25 14.49
C MET A 87 -5.67 -4.42 13.67
N GLU A 88 -6.56 -5.06 12.92
CA GLU A 88 -6.25 -6.26 12.16
C GLU A 88 -5.96 -5.87 10.72
N ASP A 89 -4.67 -5.84 10.37
CA ASP A 89 -4.22 -5.43 9.04
C ASP A 89 -3.78 -6.62 8.21
N PHE A 90 -4.04 -6.53 6.90
CA PHE A 90 -3.34 -7.34 5.92
C PHE A 90 -2.05 -6.62 5.53
N ILE A 91 -0.99 -7.40 5.35
CA ILE A 91 0.23 -6.93 4.71
C ILE A 91 0.13 -7.36 3.25
N MET A 92 0.17 -6.40 2.33
CA MET A 92 0.04 -6.68 0.91
C MET A 92 1.32 -6.29 0.18
N GLU A 93 1.66 -7.06 -0.85
CA GLU A 93 2.88 -6.85 -1.64
C GLU A 93 2.56 -6.93 -3.12
N LYS A 94 3.13 -6.00 -3.89
CA LYS A 94 3.10 -6.04 -5.34
C LYS A 94 4.53 -6.17 -5.85
N VAL A 95 4.82 -7.28 -6.54
CA VAL A 95 6.12 -7.49 -7.19
C VAL A 95 6.19 -6.64 -8.45
N LEU A 96 7.28 -5.92 -8.60
CA LEU A 96 7.50 -4.99 -9.72
C LEU A 96 8.24 -5.66 -10.89
#